data_1ad7a79bfcaa9a41e5f7edb985689e3e
#
_entry.id   1ad7a79bfcaa9a41e5f7edb985689e3e
#
_cell.length_a   1.000
_cell.length_b   1.000
_cell.length_c   1.000
_cell.angle_alpha   90.00
_cell.angle_beta   90.00
_cell.angle_gamma   90.00
#
_symmetry.space_group_name_H-M   'P 1'
#
loop_
_entity.id
_entity.type
_entity.pdbx_description
1 polymer ?
#
loop_
_entity_poly.entity_id
_entity_poly.type
_entity_poly.pdbx_seq_one_letter_code
_entity_poly.pdbx_strand_id
1 'polypeptide(L)'
;VGVELKNNVKRCWWKRFVQESDNSYGLDAAILMNSRVWEASGHTASFSDPKMDCKECKSRHRADQLIEAHSHGTVNPDVMTNEEMEQYIEEHHVNCPICGKHNWTPIRQFNMMFETSRGVVEDAKDKIYLRPETAQGEYVNFLNVQRTTRAKIPFGIGQVGKAFRNEITPGNFIFRTIEFEQMEHQWFCK
;
A
#
# COMPACT_ATOMS: atom_id res chain seq x y z
N VAL A 1 -17.45 20.13 5.80
CA VAL A 1 -16.43 20.81 5.00
C VAL A 1 -15.51 19.80 4.31
N GLY A 2 -14.91 18.83 5.04
CA GLY A 2 -13.93 17.91 4.47
C GLY A 2 -14.45 17.03 3.33
N VAL A 3 -15.68 16.52 3.43
CA VAL A 3 -16.31 15.69 2.38
C VAL A 3 -16.49 16.48 1.08
N GLU A 4 -16.98 17.68 1.16
CA GLU A 4 -17.18 18.55 -0.01
C GLU A 4 -15.84 18.92 -0.66
N LEU A 5 -14.83 19.25 0.15
CA LEU A 5 -13.49 19.50 -0.35
C LEU A 5 -12.93 18.28 -1.08
N LYS A 6 -13.02 17.09 -0.47
CA LYS A 6 -12.58 15.84 -1.09
C LYS A 6 -13.32 15.57 -2.41
N ASN A 7 -14.63 15.75 -2.46
CA ASN A 7 -15.41 15.57 -3.68
C ASN A 7 -15.02 16.57 -4.78
N ASN A 8 -14.73 17.81 -4.41
CA ASN A 8 -14.23 18.81 -5.36
C ASN A 8 -12.85 18.43 -5.91
N VAL A 9 -11.92 17.97 -5.06
CA VAL A 9 -10.61 17.51 -5.50
C VAL A 9 -10.76 16.33 -6.48
N LYS A 10 -11.57 15.31 -6.15
CA LYS A 10 -11.81 14.17 -7.04
C LYS A 10 -12.41 14.61 -8.38
N ARG A 11 -13.36 15.54 -8.37
CA ARG A 11 -13.99 16.07 -9.59
C ARG A 11 -12.99 16.81 -10.47
N CYS A 12 -12.16 17.66 -9.88
CA CYS A 12 -11.13 18.40 -10.61
C CYS A 12 -10.09 17.45 -11.21
N TRP A 13 -9.64 16.46 -10.43
CA TRP A 13 -8.70 15.46 -10.89
C TRP A 13 -9.27 14.62 -12.05
N TRP A 14 -10.51 14.12 -11.90
CA TRP A 14 -11.18 13.33 -12.93
C TRP A 14 -11.38 14.11 -14.22
N LYS A 15 -11.82 15.35 -14.09
CA LYS A 15 -11.93 16.26 -15.24
C LYS A 15 -10.60 16.41 -15.96
N ARG A 16 -9.53 16.71 -15.21
CA ARG A 16 -8.22 16.97 -15.78
C ARG A 16 -7.57 15.76 -16.44
N PHE A 17 -7.60 14.61 -15.78
CA PHE A 17 -6.83 13.44 -16.23
C PHE A 17 -7.65 12.47 -17.09
N VAL A 18 -8.97 12.46 -16.99
CA VAL A 18 -9.82 11.53 -17.72
C VAL A 18 -10.64 12.24 -18.79
N GLN A 19 -11.34 13.33 -18.45
CA GLN A 19 -12.31 13.92 -19.36
C GLN A 19 -11.71 14.92 -20.37
N GLU A 20 -10.65 15.62 -20.01
CA GLU A 20 -9.97 16.60 -20.88
C GLU A 20 -8.94 15.95 -21.82
N SER A 21 -8.72 14.65 -21.70
CA SER A 21 -7.79 13.90 -22.55
C SER A 21 -8.55 13.05 -23.56
N ASP A 22 -8.23 13.20 -24.84
CA ASP A 22 -8.85 12.40 -25.91
C ASP A 22 -8.52 10.91 -25.85
N ASN A 23 -7.42 10.56 -25.17
CA ASN A 23 -6.89 9.20 -25.08
C ASN A 23 -6.88 8.64 -23.66
N SER A 24 -7.73 9.16 -22.77
CA SER A 24 -7.89 8.63 -21.41
C SER A 24 -9.28 8.09 -21.18
N TYR A 25 -9.35 6.97 -20.49
CA TYR A 25 -10.60 6.25 -20.23
C TYR A 25 -10.78 6.03 -18.74
N GLY A 26 -12.00 6.22 -18.25
CA GLY A 26 -12.34 5.95 -16.87
C GLY A 26 -12.59 4.47 -16.62
N LEU A 27 -12.14 3.98 -15.47
CA LEU A 27 -12.35 2.63 -14.99
C LEU A 27 -12.83 2.64 -13.53
N ASP A 28 -13.73 1.74 -13.21
CA ASP A 28 -14.07 1.39 -11.83
C ASP A 28 -13.91 -0.12 -11.65
N ALA A 29 -12.69 -0.55 -11.30
CA ALA A 29 -12.38 -1.95 -11.10
C ALA A 29 -12.84 -2.42 -9.71
N ALA A 30 -13.16 -3.70 -9.59
CA ALA A 30 -13.57 -4.31 -8.32
C ALA A 30 -12.47 -4.21 -7.25
N ILE A 31 -12.88 -4.04 -5.99
CA ILE A 31 -11.98 -4.09 -4.82
C ILE A 31 -11.46 -5.52 -4.62
N LEU A 32 -12.35 -6.50 -4.74
CA LEU A 32 -12.03 -7.92 -4.61
C LEU A 32 -11.64 -8.47 -5.97
N MET A 33 -10.41 -8.94 -6.08
CA MET A 33 -9.87 -9.55 -7.30
C MET A 33 -9.36 -10.96 -7.01
N ASN A 34 -9.12 -11.73 -8.07
CA ASN A 34 -8.53 -13.05 -7.94
C ASN A 34 -7.16 -12.95 -7.25
N SER A 35 -6.88 -13.84 -6.29
CA SER A 35 -5.61 -13.84 -5.52
C SER A 35 -4.36 -13.92 -6.40
N ARG A 36 -4.46 -14.56 -7.57
CA ARG A 36 -3.35 -14.62 -8.54
C ARG A 36 -2.89 -13.24 -9.05
N VAL A 37 -3.73 -12.23 -8.98
CA VAL A 37 -3.34 -10.84 -9.32
C VAL A 37 -2.29 -10.35 -8.33
N TRP A 38 -2.50 -10.64 -7.05
CA TRP A 38 -1.60 -10.24 -5.97
C TRP A 38 -0.32 -11.07 -5.90
N GLU A 39 -0.40 -12.33 -6.31
CA GLU A 39 0.77 -13.18 -6.51
C GLU A 39 1.64 -12.65 -7.65
N ALA A 40 1.02 -12.37 -8.80
CA ALA A 40 1.73 -11.87 -9.98
C ALA A 40 2.35 -10.48 -9.78
N SER A 41 1.72 -9.63 -8.97
CA SER A 41 2.25 -8.30 -8.63
C SER A 41 3.25 -8.31 -7.47
N GLY A 42 3.47 -9.46 -6.81
CA GLY A 42 4.41 -9.60 -5.70
C GLY A 42 3.86 -9.18 -4.33
N HIS A 43 2.63 -8.67 -4.25
CA HIS A 43 2.07 -8.18 -2.99
C HIS A 43 1.92 -9.25 -1.92
N THR A 44 1.66 -10.50 -2.31
CA THR A 44 1.56 -11.61 -1.34
C THR A 44 2.91 -12.00 -0.76
N ALA A 45 4.00 -11.78 -1.50
CA ALA A 45 5.34 -12.21 -1.13
C ALA A 45 6.16 -11.11 -0.44
N SER A 46 6.04 -9.85 -0.86
CA SER A 46 6.96 -8.77 -0.46
C SER A 46 6.30 -7.51 0.10
N PHE A 47 4.96 -7.45 0.10
CA PHE A 47 4.27 -6.29 0.66
C PHE A 47 4.14 -6.40 2.17
N SER A 48 5.27 -6.26 2.86
CA SER A 48 5.37 -6.38 4.32
C SER A 48 6.30 -5.33 4.90
N ASP A 49 6.00 -4.92 6.13
CA ASP A 49 6.85 -4.01 6.92
C ASP A 49 7.66 -4.81 7.95
N PRO A 50 8.96 -4.52 8.13
CA PRO A 50 9.75 -5.07 9.23
C PRO A 50 9.35 -4.37 10.54
N LYS A 51 8.72 -5.10 11.46
CA LYS A 51 8.21 -4.53 12.73
C LYS A 51 8.83 -5.18 13.94
N MET A 52 9.04 -4.36 14.97
CA MET A 52 9.51 -4.77 16.28
C MET A 52 8.75 -4.03 17.38
N ASP A 53 8.62 -4.68 18.53
CA ASP A 53 7.92 -4.12 19.67
C ASP A 53 8.96 -3.75 20.76
N CYS A 54 8.80 -2.57 21.37
CA CYS A 54 9.52 -2.25 22.60
C CYS A 54 8.97 -3.11 23.75
N LYS A 55 9.82 -3.92 24.40
CA LYS A 55 9.40 -4.80 25.50
C LYS A 55 8.99 -4.02 26.75
N GLU A 56 9.46 -2.77 26.90
CA GLU A 56 9.16 -1.93 28.04
C GLU A 56 7.78 -1.26 27.95
N CYS A 57 7.56 -0.44 26.94
CA CYS A 57 6.33 0.31 26.81
C CYS A 57 5.29 -0.34 25.89
N LYS A 58 5.62 -1.49 25.30
CA LYS A 58 4.75 -2.25 24.36
C LYS A 58 4.37 -1.50 23.09
N SER A 59 5.07 -0.41 22.79
CA SER A 59 4.86 0.31 21.55
C SER A 59 5.47 -0.47 20.38
N ARG A 60 4.82 -0.38 19.23
CA ARG A 60 5.22 -1.04 17.99
C ARG A 60 5.83 -0.03 17.03
N HIS A 61 6.95 -0.40 16.43
CA HIS A 61 7.70 0.45 15.52
C HIS A 61 8.12 -0.31 14.26
N ARG A 62 8.35 0.41 13.18
CA ARG A 62 9.01 -0.11 11.99
C ARG A 62 10.51 -0.01 12.19
N ALA A 63 11.22 -1.13 11.99
CA ALA A 63 12.67 -1.19 12.18
C ALA A 63 13.41 -0.28 11.17
N ASP A 64 12.97 -0.28 9.92
CA ASP A 64 13.51 0.59 8.85
C ASP A 64 13.40 2.08 9.22
N GLN A 65 12.25 2.52 9.73
CA GLN A 65 12.06 3.91 10.16
C GLN A 65 12.88 4.29 11.38
N LEU A 66 13.09 3.35 12.32
CA LEU A 66 13.97 3.58 13.47
C LEU A 66 15.43 3.81 13.02
N ILE A 67 15.89 3.01 12.05
CA ILE A 67 17.23 3.13 11.47
C ILE A 67 17.35 4.44 10.69
N GLU A 68 16.41 4.76 9.83
CA GLU A 68 16.41 6.00 9.06
C GLU A 68 16.45 7.24 9.97
N ALA A 69 15.59 7.26 11.00
CA ALA A 69 15.58 8.36 11.98
C ALA A 69 16.88 8.46 12.77
N HIS A 70 17.46 7.34 13.21
CA HIS A 70 18.71 7.31 13.96
C HIS A 70 19.90 7.74 13.10
N SER A 71 19.97 7.25 11.86
CA SER A 71 21.05 7.56 10.93
C SER A 71 20.92 8.93 10.25
N HIS A 72 19.85 9.67 10.51
CA HIS A 72 19.51 10.92 9.82
C HIS A 72 19.54 10.78 8.29
N GLY A 73 19.08 9.62 7.79
CA GLY A 73 19.00 9.31 6.37
C GLY A 73 20.35 8.94 5.70
N THR A 74 21.41 8.70 6.47
CA THR A 74 22.72 8.31 5.91
C THR A 74 22.81 6.81 5.59
N VAL A 75 21.94 6.01 6.19
CA VAL A 75 21.82 4.56 5.95
C VAL A 75 20.49 4.30 5.23
N ASN A 76 20.54 3.52 4.18
CA ASN A 76 19.32 3.09 3.47
C ASN A 76 18.87 1.72 3.99
N PRO A 77 17.82 1.64 4.82
CA PRO A 77 17.36 0.37 5.38
C PRO A 77 16.61 -0.51 4.36
N ASP A 78 16.18 0.03 3.21
CA ASP A 78 15.43 -0.72 2.20
C ASP A 78 16.24 -1.85 1.55
N VAL A 79 17.57 -1.77 1.63
CA VAL A 79 18.48 -2.79 1.08
C VAL A 79 18.99 -3.77 2.13
N MET A 80 18.60 -3.59 3.40
CA MET A 80 19.04 -4.42 4.52
C MET A 80 18.12 -5.61 4.73
N THR A 81 18.70 -6.75 5.11
CA THR A 81 17.94 -7.89 5.64
C THR A 81 17.43 -7.62 7.06
N ASN A 82 16.49 -8.44 7.54
CA ASN A 82 16.00 -8.29 8.92
C ASN A 82 17.16 -8.44 9.94
N GLU A 83 18.04 -9.38 9.70
CA GLU A 83 19.21 -9.66 10.56
C GLU A 83 20.18 -8.47 10.60
N GLU A 84 20.42 -7.84 9.45
CA GLU A 84 21.25 -6.64 9.37
C GLU A 84 20.60 -5.44 10.06
N MET A 85 19.27 -5.29 9.95
CA MET A 85 18.52 -4.26 10.67
C MET A 85 18.57 -4.50 12.20
N GLU A 86 18.39 -5.74 12.65
CA GLU A 86 18.49 -6.09 14.08
C GLU A 86 19.91 -5.80 14.61
N GLN A 87 20.93 -6.20 13.85
CA GLN A 87 22.33 -5.94 14.21
C GLN A 87 22.61 -4.43 14.31
N TYR A 88 22.16 -3.66 13.33
CA TYR A 88 22.32 -2.20 13.36
C TYR A 88 21.66 -1.57 14.61
N ILE A 89 20.43 -1.97 14.93
CA ILE A 89 19.67 -1.44 16.07
C ILE A 89 20.39 -1.78 17.38
N GLU A 90 20.95 -2.98 17.49
CA GLU A 90 21.69 -3.43 18.69
C GLU A 90 23.04 -2.71 18.82
N GLU A 91 23.86 -2.68 17.77
CA GLU A 91 25.19 -2.08 17.77
C GLU A 91 25.17 -0.57 18.04
N HIS A 92 24.17 0.12 17.51
CA HIS A 92 24.04 1.57 17.67
C HIS A 92 23.14 1.97 18.85
N HIS A 93 22.70 1.01 19.66
CA HIS A 93 21.81 1.21 20.81
C HIS A 93 20.61 2.11 20.48
N VAL A 94 19.92 1.82 19.36
CA VAL A 94 18.77 2.61 18.92
C VAL A 94 17.65 2.50 19.94
N ASN A 95 17.35 3.59 20.63
CA ASN A 95 16.36 3.63 21.70
C ASN A 95 14.93 3.79 21.18
N CYS A 96 13.98 3.29 21.95
CA CYS A 96 12.56 3.51 21.69
C CYS A 96 12.23 5.00 21.78
N PRO A 97 11.65 5.61 20.73
CA PRO A 97 11.33 7.04 20.71
C PRO A 97 10.26 7.44 21.72
N ILE A 98 9.52 6.48 22.28
CA ILE A 98 8.45 6.74 23.24
C ILE A 98 8.98 6.70 24.69
N CYS A 99 9.71 5.66 25.05
CA CYS A 99 10.13 5.48 26.46
C CYS A 99 11.66 5.65 26.68
N GLY A 100 12.44 5.83 25.61
CA GLY A 100 13.88 6.01 25.68
C GLY A 100 14.68 4.75 26.08
N LYS A 101 14.05 3.58 26.17
CA LYS A 101 14.70 2.32 26.54
C LYS A 101 15.14 1.55 25.31
N HIS A 102 16.25 0.82 25.45
CA HIS A 102 16.72 -0.12 24.44
C HIS A 102 16.39 -1.55 24.87
N ASN A 103 15.23 -2.04 24.48
CA ASN A 103 14.80 -3.41 24.77
C ASN A 103 13.75 -3.84 23.74
N TRP A 104 14.22 -4.48 22.67
CA TRP A 104 13.41 -4.78 21.50
C TRP A 104 13.07 -6.28 21.38
N THR A 105 11.96 -6.58 20.73
CA THR A 105 11.69 -7.94 20.22
C THR A 105 12.45 -8.13 18.92
N PRO A 106 12.65 -9.40 18.48
CA PRO A 106 13.09 -9.65 17.10
C PRO A 106 12.15 -9.02 16.08
N ILE A 107 12.68 -8.70 14.90
CA ILE A 107 11.89 -8.18 13.77
C ILE A 107 10.95 -9.27 13.27
N ARG A 108 9.71 -8.89 13.01
CA ARG A 108 8.71 -9.72 12.36
C ARG A 108 8.19 -9.04 11.12
N GLN A 109 8.15 -9.75 10.01
CA GLN A 109 7.51 -9.25 8.80
C GLN A 109 5.99 -9.21 9.01
N PHE A 110 5.43 -8.05 8.76
CA PHE A 110 4.00 -7.81 8.90
C PHE A 110 3.37 -7.53 7.54
N ASN A 111 2.55 -8.45 7.07
CA ASN A 111 1.88 -8.30 5.78
C ASN A 111 0.86 -7.14 5.83
N MET A 112 1.01 -6.22 4.89
CA MET A 112 0.15 -5.04 4.75
C MET A 112 -1.16 -5.34 4.02
N MET A 113 -1.31 -6.54 3.44
CA MET A 113 -2.55 -6.95 2.81
C MET A 113 -3.62 -7.27 3.85
N PHE A 114 -4.84 -6.75 3.65
CA PHE A 114 -6.00 -7.23 4.36
C PHE A 114 -6.47 -8.54 3.77
N GLU A 115 -6.45 -9.59 4.58
CA GLU A 115 -7.04 -10.88 4.24
C GLU A 115 -8.50 -10.92 4.71
N THR A 116 -9.35 -11.55 3.91
CA THR A 116 -10.71 -11.95 4.28
C THR A 116 -11.01 -13.31 3.65
N SER A 117 -12.06 -13.96 4.07
CA SER A 117 -12.50 -15.25 3.53
C SER A 117 -13.80 -15.12 2.76
N ARG A 118 -13.94 -15.93 1.72
CA ARG A 118 -15.17 -16.08 0.97
C ARG A 118 -15.71 -17.48 1.20
N GLY A 119 -16.96 -17.59 1.63
CA GLY A 119 -17.60 -18.89 1.86
C GLY A 119 -18.12 -19.03 3.29
N VAL A 120 -18.81 -20.16 3.54
CA VAL A 120 -19.43 -20.46 4.84
C VAL A 120 -18.47 -21.20 5.76
N VAL A 121 -17.42 -21.80 5.21
CA VAL A 121 -16.37 -22.55 5.94
C VAL A 121 -15.03 -21.91 5.65
N GLU A 122 -14.25 -21.65 6.70
CA GLU A 122 -12.91 -21.06 6.58
C GLU A 122 -11.89 -22.10 6.09
N ASP A 123 -11.84 -22.32 4.80
CA ASP A 123 -10.76 -23.09 4.17
C ASP A 123 -9.66 -22.14 3.63
N ALA A 124 -8.42 -22.60 3.68
CA ALA A 124 -7.27 -21.83 3.17
C ALA A 124 -7.39 -21.45 1.68
N LYS A 125 -8.25 -22.13 0.94
CA LYS A 125 -8.55 -21.87 -0.48
C LYS A 125 -9.50 -20.71 -0.71
N ASP A 126 -10.19 -20.24 0.32
CA ASP A 126 -11.18 -19.17 0.25
C ASP A 126 -10.62 -17.81 0.66
N LYS A 127 -9.32 -17.71 0.88
CA LYS A 127 -8.65 -16.44 1.18
C LYS A 127 -8.72 -15.50 0.00
N ILE A 128 -9.21 -14.31 0.25
CA ILE A 128 -9.20 -13.20 -0.67
C ILE A 128 -8.61 -11.97 0.01
N TYR A 129 -8.13 -11.03 -0.79
CA TYR A 129 -7.50 -9.82 -0.29
C TYR A 129 -8.29 -8.58 -0.71
N LEU A 130 -8.37 -7.59 0.19
CA LEU A 130 -8.77 -6.25 -0.18
C LEU A 130 -7.58 -5.58 -0.90
N ARG A 131 -7.85 -4.89 -1.99
CA ARG A 131 -6.78 -4.25 -2.78
C ARG A 131 -6.02 -3.21 -1.95
N PRO A 132 -4.67 -3.26 -1.90
CA PRO A 132 -3.85 -2.26 -1.22
C PRO A 132 -3.60 -1.00 -2.07
N GLU A 133 -3.92 -1.07 -3.36
CA GLU A 133 -3.81 -0.01 -4.35
C GLU A 133 -4.72 -0.26 -5.56
N THR A 134 -4.91 0.74 -6.38
CA THR A 134 -5.84 0.67 -7.53
C THR A 134 -5.16 0.24 -8.84
N ALA A 135 -3.83 0.28 -8.93
CA ALA A 135 -3.07 0.02 -10.16
C ALA A 135 -3.36 -1.34 -10.80
N GLN A 136 -3.42 -2.42 -10.02
CA GLN A 136 -3.63 -3.76 -10.58
C GLN A 136 -4.99 -3.91 -11.27
N GLY A 137 -6.00 -3.17 -10.79
CA GLY A 137 -7.29 -3.11 -11.47
C GLY A 137 -7.18 -2.54 -12.89
N GLU A 138 -6.34 -1.54 -13.09
CA GLU A 138 -6.09 -0.93 -14.40
C GLU A 138 -5.31 -1.88 -15.32
N TYR A 139 -4.27 -2.56 -14.80
CA TYR A 139 -3.49 -3.52 -15.58
C TYR A 139 -4.32 -4.74 -16.02
N VAL A 140 -5.10 -5.32 -15.11
CA VAL A 140 -5.96 -6.47 -15.41
C VAL A 140 -7.01 -6.13 -16.45
N ASN A 141 -7.53 -4.90 -16.43
CA ASN A 141 -8.55 -4.42 -17.35
C ASN A 141 -7.99 -3.76 -18.63
N PHE A 142 -6.67 -3.69 -18.81
CA PHE A 142 -6.06 -3.06 -19.97
C PHE A 142 -6.66 -3.55 -21.29
N LEU A 143 -6.70 -4.85 -21.52
CA LEU A 143 -7.25 -5.43 -22.75
C LEU A 143 -8.77 -5.21 -22.87
N ASN A 144 -9.50 -5.18 -21.76
CA ASN A 144 -10.94 -4.90 -21.77
C ASN A 144 -11.19 -3.47 -22.20
N VAL A 145 -10.49 -2.51 -21.64
CA VAL A 145 -10.59 -1.09 -22.03
C VAL A 145 -10.17 -0.92 -23.48
N GLN A 146 -9.04 -1.47 -23.89
CA GLN A 146 -8.56 -1.37 -25.27
C GLN A 146 -9.58 -1.89 -26.28
N ARG A 147 -10.20 -3.04 -26.01
CA ARG A 147 -11.18 -3.66 -26.92
C ARG A 147 -12.50 -2.89 -26.98
N THR A 148 -13.03 -2.51 -25.82
CA THR A 148 -14.35 -1.84 -25.74
C THR A 148 -14.30 -0.42 -26.29
N THR A 149 -13.20 0.29 -26.09
CA THR A 149 -13.01 1.67 -26.59
C THR A 149 -12.32 1.74 -27.95
N ARG A 150 -11.78 0.60 -28.44
CA ARG A 150 -10.94 0.53 -29.66
C ARG A 150 -9.68 1.41 -29.54
N ALA A 151 -9.20 1.63 -28.34
CA ALA A 151 -8.05 2.48 -28.07
C ALA A 151 -6.77 1.93 -28.72
N LYS A 152 -5.94 2.84 -29.20
CA LYS A 152 -4.60 2.55 -29.71
C LYS A 152 -3.58 3.15 -28.75
N ILE A 153 -2.48 2.44 -28.51
CA ILE A 153 -1.37 2.95 -27.72
C ILE A 153 -0.76 4.17 -28.46
N PRO A 154 -0.49 5.30 -27.77
CA PRO A 154 -0.60 5.51 -26.32
C PRO A 154 -2.03 5.86 -25.85
N PHE A 155 -2.44 5.35 -24.69
CA PHE A 155 -3.68 5.76 -24.01
C PHE A 155 -3.55 5.61 -22.49
N GLY A 156 -4.40 6.31 -21.76
CA GLY A 156 -4.46 6.29 -20.31
C GLY A 156 -5.70 5.58 -19.77
N ILE A 157 -5.57 5.01 -18.59
CA ILE A 157 -6.70 4.52 -17.78
C ILE A 157 -6.63 5.25 -16.44
N GLY A 158 -7.74 5.86 -16.03
CA GLY A 158 -7.85 6.54 -14.75
C GLY A 158 -8.91 5.93 -13.87
N GLN A 159 -8.63 5.84 -12.58
CA GLN A 159 -9.52 5.31 -11.57
C GLN A 159 -9.49 6.16 -10.30
N VAL A 160 -10.65 6.30 -9.67
CA VAL A 160 -10.78 6.78 -8.30
C VAL A 160 -11.43 5.68 -7.50
N GLY A 161 -10.78 5.22 -6.44
CA GLY A 161 -11.33 4.10 -5.68
C GLY A 161 -10.71 3.91 -4.31
N LYS A 162 -11.38 3.10 -3.50
CA LYS A 162 -10.93 2.69 -2.17
C LYS A 162 -9.77 1.72 -2.27
N ALA A 163 -8.81 1.89 -1.37
CA ALA A 163 -7.71 0.97 -1.12
C ALA A 163 -7.56 0.74 0.39
N PHE A 164 -6.92 -0.38 0.76
CA PHE A 164 -6.88 -0.87 2.13
C PHE A 164 -5.48 -1.36 2.46
N ARG A 165 -4.92 -0.84 3.54
CA ARG A 165 -3.63 -1.33 4.04
C ARG A 165 -3.76 -1.64 5.52
N ASN A 166 -3.28 -2.79 5.94
CA ASN A 166 -3.31 -3.23 7.32
C ASN A 166 -2.30 -2.45 8.16
N GLU A 167 -2.57 -1.15 8.34
CA GLU A 167 -1.72 -0.27 9.13
C GLU A 167 -1.81 -0.63 10.61
N ILE A 168 -0.66 -0.88 11.25
CA ILE A 168 -0.60 -1.21 12.68
C ILE A 168 -0.77 0.03 13.55
N THR A 169 -0.25 1.17 13.10
CA THR A 169 -0.32 2.44 13.80
C THR A 169 -0.95 3.51 12.91
N PRO A 170 -2.27 3.44 12.67
CA PRO A 170 -2.96 4.54 12.02
C PRO A 170 -2.74 5.83 12.81
N GLY A 171 -2.61 6.94 12.11
CA GLY A 171 -2.29 8.20 12.78
C GLY A 171 -2.35 9.41 11.87
N ASN A 172 -1.92 10.55 12.42
CA ASN A 172 -1.92 11.81 11.70
C ASN A 172 -3.29 12.16 11.07
N PHE A 173 -4.34 12.00 11.84
CA PHE A 173 -5.72 12.23 11.43
C PHE A 173 -6.10 11.33 10.23
N ILE A 174 -6.24 11.90 9.02
CA ILE A 174 -6.60 11.18 7.80
C ILE A 174 -5.41 10.77 6.93
N PHE A 175 -4.19 11.11 7.32
CA PHE A 175 -3.00 10.90 6.47
C PHE A 175 -2.45 9.47 6.53
N ARG A 176 -2.78 8.72 7.59
CA ARG A 176 -2.44 7.30 7.70
C ARG A 176 -3.63 6.53 8.25
N THR A 177 -4.46 6.04 7.36
CA THR A 177 -5.69 5.29 7.68
C THR A 177 -5.64 3.91 7.03
N ILE A 178 -6.37 2.97 7.64
CA ILE A 178 -6.52 1.60 7.14
C ILE A 178 -7.28 1.57 5.82
N GLU A 179 -8.30 2.41 5.70
CA GLU A 179 -9.10 2.58 4.49
C GLU A 179 -8.90 4.00 3.96
N PHE A 180 -8.54 4.12 2.70
CA PHE A 180 -8.30 5.41 2.04
C PHE A 180 -8.76 5.38 0.59
N GLU A 181 -8.77 6.53 -0.06
CA GLU A 181 -9.06 6.64 -1.48
C GLU A 181 -7.79 7.03 -2.24
N GLN A 182 -7.63 6.43 -3.41
CA GLN A 182 -6.60 6.80 -4.38
C GLN A 182 -7.25 7.34 -5.65
N MET A 183 -6.57 8.28 -6.27
CA MET A 183 -6.82 8.74 -7.63
C MET A 183 -5.57 8.39 -8.42
N GLU A 184 -5.71 7.51 -9.38
CA GLU A 184 -4.59 6.94 -10.13
C GLU A 184 -4.85 7.02 -11.63
N HIS A 185 -3.82 7.24 -12.39
CA HIS A 185 -3.89 7.29 -13.85
C HIS A 185 -2.64 6.63 -14.43
N GLN A 186 -2.83 5.49 -15.08
CA GLN A 186 -1.76 4.75 -15.75
C GLN A 186 -1.74 5.09 -17.23
N TRP A 187 -0.55 5.46 -17.73
CA TRP A 187 -0.34 5.79 -19.12
C TRP A 187 0.41 4.67 -19.82
N PHE A 188 -0.22 4.07 -20.82
CA PHE A 188 0.31 2.93 -21.57
C PHE A 188 0.91 3.43 -22.90
N CYS A 189 2.21 3.24 -23.07
CA CYS A 189 2.97 3.61 -24.25
C CYS A 189 3.90 2.47 -24.69
N LYS A 190 4.57 2.63 -25.87
CA LYS A 190 5.60 1.69 -26.33
C LYS A 190 6.93 1.96 -25.65
#